data_d2ed3df1ca271d4539d396ffeb76b258
#
_entry.id   d2ed3df1ca271d4539d396ffeb76b258
#
_cell.length_a   1.000
_cell.length_b   1.000
_cell.length_c   1.000
_cell.angle_alpha   90.00
_cell.angle_beta   90.00
_cell.angle_gamma   90.00
#
_symmetry.space_group_name_H-M   'P 1'
#
loop_
_entity.id
_entity.type
_entity.pdbx_description
1 polymer ?
#
loop_
_entity_poly.entity_id
_entity_poly.type
_entity_poly.pdbx_seq_one_letter_code
_entity_poly.pdbx_strand_id
1 'polypeptide(L)'
;MEYRTIDNDNIGILAEIFTDSFNDRPWNDEWTNDTAKIRLEQMLSGSAAYGFAAYENGELCGLAIGCFEQYYDGIVFNLREFCVKNTLRGKGVGAVIYSELERQLKEKGVKEITLNTLRGRATEGFYEKLGMTRSESIVVMTKKI
;
A
#
# COMPACT_ATOMS: atom_id res chain seq x y z
N MET A 1 -5.90 -13.57 10.49
CA MET A 1 -6.00 -12.17 10.02
C MET A 1 -7.26 -12.01 9.21
N GLU A 2 -8.00 -10.95 9.43
CA GLU A 2 -9.25 -10.61 8.72
C GLU A 2 -8.96 -9.42 7.79
N TYR A 3 -9.56 -9.41 6.61
CA TYR A 3 -9.37 -8.35 5.61
C TYR A 3 -10.72 -7.71 5.31
N ARG A 4 -10.80 -6.39 5.48
CA ARG A 4 -12.04 -5.62 5.31
C ARG A 4 -11.88 -4.58 4.23
N THR A 5 -12.92 -4.38 3.44
CA THR A 5 -12.99 -3.27 2.46
C THR A 5 -12.83 -1.94 3.18
N ILE A 6 -12.15 -1.02 2.53
CA ILE A 6 -12.02 0.35 3.02
C ILE A 6 -13.23 1.15 2.56
N ASP A 7 -13.86 1.83 3.51
CA ASP A 7 -15.06 2.67 3.30
C ASP A 7 -14.99 3.93 4.18
N ASN A 8 -16.01 4.75 4.10
CA ASN A 8 -16.08 5.99 4.87
C ASN A 8 -16.11 5.78 6.39
N ASP A 9 -16.57 4.61 6.87
CA ASP A 9 -16.72 4.33 8.29
C ASP A 9 -15.35 4.03 8.94
N ASN A 10 -14.40 3.48 8.18
CA ASN A 10 -13.08 3.13 8.70
C ASN A 10 -11.94 4.07 8.27
N ILE A 11 -12.20 5.01 7.36
CA ILE A 11 -11.14 5.87 6.79
C ILE A 11 -10.43 6.73 7.85
N GLY A 12 -11.12 7.13 8.91
CA GLY A 12 -10.53 7.89 10.00
C GLY A 12 -9.42 7.14 10.73
N ILE A 13 -9.68 5.90 11.12
CA ILE A 13 -8.67 5.05 11.80
C ILE A 13 -7.54 4.64 10.84
N LEU A 14 -7.84 4.52 9.55
CA LEU A 14 -6.82 4.27 8.53
C LEU A 14 -5.91 5.47 8.33
N ALA A 15 -6.44 6.70 8.41
CA ALA A 15 -5.63 7.91 8.37
C ALA A 15 -4.67 8.01 9.56
N GLU A 16 -5.06 7.57 10.74
CA GLU A 16 -4.18 7.52 11.92
C GLU A 16 -3.01 6.56 11.70
N ILE A 17 -3.27 5.31 11.30
CA ILE A 17 -2.18 4.35 11.04
C ILE A 17 -1.29 4.79 9.88
N PHE A 18 -1.85 5.43 8.86
CA PHE A 18 -1.11 6.00 7.74
C PHE A 18 -0.15 7.09 8.23
N THR A 19 -0.67 8.05 8.99
CA THR A 19 0.11 9.17 9.56
C THR A 19 1.24 8.64 10.44
N ASP A 20 0.93 7.76 11.39
CA ASP A 20 1.94 7.17 12.29
C ASP A 20 3.02 6.41 11.50
N SER A 21 2.61 5.68 10.46
CA SER A 21 3.52 4.86 9.68
C SER A 21 4.47 5.69 8.82
N PHE A 22 3.98 6.70 8.12
CA PHE A 22 4.78 7.48 7.18
C PHE A 22 5.50 8.67 7.81
N ASN A 23 5.08 9.14 8.99
CA ASN A 23 5.84 10.13 9.76
C ASN A 23 7.01 9.50 10.53
N ASP A 24 7.05 8.19 10.66
CA ASP A 24 8.16 7.46 11.26
C ASP A 24 9.22 7.09 10.21
N ARG A 25 10.36 6.62 10.68
CA ARG A 25 11.45 6.14 9.81
C ARG A 25 10.99 4.99 8.93
N PRO A 26 11.50 4.87 7.70
CA PRO A 26 12.51 5.69 7.04
C PRO A 26 11.95 6.90 6.27
N TRP A 27 10.60 7.08 6.20
CA TRP A 27 9.97 8.13 5.40
C TRP A 27 10.16 9.51 6.02
N ASN A 28 9.91 9.63 7.33
CA ASN A 28 10.00 10.90 8.08
C ASN A 28 9.18 12.02 7.42
N ASP A 29 7.99 11.67 6.94
CA ASP A 29 7.05 12.63 6.38
C ASP A 29 6.40 13.47 7.48
N GLU A 30 5.64 14.49 7.09
CA GLU A 30 4.92 15.40 8.00
C GLU A 30 3.41 15.36 7.72
N TRP A 31 2.84 14.14 7.59
CA TRP A 31 1.40 13.98 7.43
C TRP A 31 0.64 14.47 8.66
N THR A 32 -0.50 15.12 8.41
CA THR A 32 -1.55 15.34 9.42
C THR A 32 -2.67 14.33 9.17
N ASN A 33 -3.53 14.11 10.17
CA ASN A 33 -4.70 13.25 9.97
C ASN A 33 -5.60 13.77 8.84
N ASP A 34 -5.73 15.09 8.69
CA ASP A 34 -6.52 15.70 7.61
C ASP A 34 -5.91 15.45 6.24
N THR A 35 -4.61 15.67 6.05
CA THR A 35 -3.94 15.42 4.77
C THR A 35 -3.89 13.93 4.44
N ALA A 36 -3.70 13.07 5.42
CA ALA A 36 -3.76 11.62 5.26
C ALA A 36 -5.16 11.15 4.82
N LYS A 37 -6.21 11.68 5.45
CA LYS A 37 -7.59 11.38 5.07
C LYS A 37 -7.89 11.80 3.64
N ILE A 38 -7.52 13.03 3.25
CA ILE A 38 -7.67 13.51 1.86
C ILE A 38 -6.94 12.58 0.89
N ARG A 39 -5.70 12.17 1.22
CA ARG A 39 -4.93 11.24 0.39
C ARG A 39 -5.66 9.92 0.19
N LEU A 40 -6.15 9.31 1.26
CA LEU A 40 -6.87 8.03 1.20
C LEU A 40 -8.19 8.16 0.43
N GLU A 41 -8.96 9.22 0.67
CA GLU A 41 -10.20 9.49 -0.07
C GLU A 41 -9.95 9.64 -1.57
N GLN A 42 -8.93 10.38 -1.97
CA GLN A 42 -8.56 10.53 -3.39
C GLN A 42 -8.18 9.20 -4.03
N MET A 43 -7.45 8.36 -3.32
CA MET A 43 -7.04 7.06 -3.85
C MET A 43 -8.20 6.07 -4.00
N LEU A 44 -9.23 6.20 -3.19
CA LEU A 44 -10.39 5.32 -3.19
C LEU A 44 -11.54 5.84 -4.07
N SER A 45 -11.46 7.08 -4.57
CA SER A 45 -12.55 7.72 -5.32
C SER A 45 -12.75 7.21 -6.75
N GLY A 46 -11.75 6.54 -7.33
CA GLY A 46 -11.80 6.04 -8.70
C GLY A 46 -12.43 4.65 -8.82
N SER A 47 -13.09 4.36 -9.96
CA SER A 47 -13.67 3.03 -10.23
C SER A 47 -12.62 1.90 -10.34
N ALA A 48 -11.36 2.26 -10.60
CA ALA A 48 -10.23 1.33 -10.64
C ALA A 48 -9.54 1.15 -9.27
N ALA A 49 -9.99 1.87 -8.24
CA ALA A 49 -9.42 1.77 -6.90
C ALA A 49 -9.71 0.40 -6.29
N TYR A 50 -8.72 -0.13 -5.59
CA TYR A 50 -8.85 -1.38 -4.87
C TYR A 50 -7.93 -1.38 -3.64
N GLY A 51 -8.43 -1.92 -2.55
CA GLY A 51 -7.64 -2.05 -1.34
C GLY A 51 -8.43 -2.65 -0.20
N PHE A 52 -7.70 -2.97 0.85
CA PHE A 52 -8.28 -3.49 2.08
C PHE A 52 -7.46 -3.05 3.31
N ALA A 53 -8.12 -3.08 4.45
CA ALA A 53 -7.52 -2.98 5.77
C ALA A 53 -7.42 -4.38 6.40
N ALA A 54 -6.29 -4.67 7.03
CA ALA A 54 -6.00 -5.95 7.68
C ALA A 54 -6.15 -5.82 9.20
N TYR A 55 -6.88 -6.75 9.79
CA TYR A 55 -7.17 -6.79 11.23
C TYR A 55 -6.76 -8.14 11.84
N GLU A 56 -6.32 -8.13 13.06
CA GLU A 56 -6.11 -9.33 13.88
C GLU A 56 -6.73 -9.13 15.26
N ASN A 57 -7.59 -10.05 15.66
CA ASN A 57 -8.34 -9.95 16.92
C ASN A 57 -9.10 -8.61 17.10
N GLY A 58 -9.61 -8.06 15.99
CA GLY A 58 -10.32 -6.78 15.99
C GLY A 58 -9.42 -5.53 15.94
N GLU A 59 -8.10 -5.68 16.06
CA GLU A 59 -7.14 -4.57 15.95
C GLU A 59 -6.63 -4.38 14.53
N LEU A 60 -6.57 -3.13 14.08
CA LEU A 60 -6.01 -2.76 12.79
C LEU A 60 -4.49 -3.00 12.77
N CYS A 61 -4.03 -3.80 11.79
CA CYS A 61 -2.63 -4.18 11.62
C CYS A 61 -1.93 -3.42 10.48
N GLY A 62 -2.66 -3.10 9.42
CA GLY A 62 -2.10 -2.45 8.24
C GLY A 62 -3.14 -2.26 7.14
N LEU A 63 -2.70 -1.70 6.02
CA LEU A 63 -3.52 -1.50 4.83
C LEU A 63 -2.72 -1.68 3.55
N ALA A 64 -3.43 -1.99 2.47
CA ALA A 64 -2.93 -2.00 1.11
C ALA A 64 -3.95 -1.33 0.19
N ILE A 65 -3.54 -0.33 -0.58
CA ILE A 65 -4.40 0.42 -1.49
C ILE A 65 -3.64 0.67 -2.80
N GLY A 66 -4.34 0.50 -3.92
CA GLY A 66 -3.82 0.80 -5.23
C GLY A 66 -4.93 0.91 -6.27
N CYS A 67 -4.55 0.81 -7.52
CA CYS A 67 -5.52 0.85 -8.61
C CYS A 67 -5.16 -0.14 -9.72
N PHE A 68 -6.20 -0.63 -10.39
CA PHE A 68 -6.06 -1.41 -11.61
C PHE A 68 -5.77 -0.49 -12.79
N GLU A 69 -4.81 -0.86 -13.61
CA GLU A 69 -4.46 -0.16 -14.84
C GLU A 69 -4.54 -1.13 -16.01
N GLN A 70 -5.41 -0.83 -16.99
CA GLN A 70 -5.51 -1.65 -18.19
C GLN A 70 -4.40 -1.30 -19.17
N TYR A 71 -3.57 -2.28 -19.48
CA TYR A 71 -2.57 -2.20 -20.55
C TYR A 71 -3.01 -3.04 -21.76
N TYR A 72 -2.34 -2.88 -22.91
CA TYR A 72 -2.66 -3.60 -24.14
C TYR A 72 -2.56 -5.13 -23.99
N ASP A 73 -1.77 -5.61 -23.04
CA ASP A 73 -1.46 -7.03 -22.84
C ASP A 73 -1.96 -7.59 -21.50
N GLY A 74 -2.75 -6.82 -20.75
CA GLY A 74 -3.36 -7.27 -19.51
C GLY A 74 -3.48 -6.19 -18.44
N ILE A 75 -3.85 -6.60 -17.25
CA ILE A 75 -4.09 -5.72 -16.10
C ILE A 75 -2.83 -5.66 -15.24
N VAL A 76 -2.38 -4.44 -14.96
CA VAL A 76 -1.34 -4.14 -13.95
C VAL A 76 -2.00 -3.55 -12.73
N PHE A 77 -1.55 -3.91 -11.54
CA PHE A 77 -1.97 -3.26 -10.30
C PHE A 77 -0.87 -2.34 -9.79
N ASN A 78 -1.17 -1.06 -9.70
CA ASN A 78 -0.26 -0.08 -9.13
C ASN A 78 -0.53 0.05 -7.63
N LEU A 79 0.31 -0.59 -6.81
CA LEU A 79 0.24 -0.50 -5.35
C LEU A 79 0.74 0.88 -4.92
N ARG A 80 -0.17 1.70 -4.41
CA ARG A 80 0.08 3.10 -4.10
C ARG A 80 0.44 3.32 -2.63
N GLU A 81 -0.29 2.70 -1.73
CA GLU A 81 -0.07 2.78 -0.30
C GLU A 81 -0.06 1.39 0.33
N PHE A 82 0.96 1.16 1.10
CA PHE A 82 1.12 -0.07 1.87
C PHE A 82 1.81 0.26 3.19
N CYS A 83 1.12 0.04 4.28
CA CYS A 83 1.72 0.25 5.59
C CYS A 83 1.27 -0.79 6.62
N VAL A 84 2.11 -0.99 7.62
CA VAL A 84 1.89 -1.84 8.77
C VAL A 84 2.07 -1.01 10.03
N LYS A 85 1.20 -1.23 11.01
CA LYS A 85 1.29 -0.58 12.33
C LYS A 85 2.73 -0.67 12.87
N ASN A 86 3.27 0.46 13.33
CA ASN A 86 4.69 0.55 13.73
C ASN A 86 5.12 -0.54 14.71
N THR A 87 4.26 -0.87 15.68
CA THR A 87 4.52 -1.90 16.70
C THR A 87 4.57 -3.33 16.14
N LEU A 88 4.12 -3.53 14.91
CA LEU A 88 4.08 -4.83 14.22
C LEU A 88 5.14 -4.98 13.13
N ARG A 89 5.93 -3.94 12.89
CA ARG A 89 7.03 -3.99 11.92
C ARG A 89 8.10 -5.00 12.34
N GLY A 90 8.75 -5.61 11.36
CA GLY A 90 9.79 -6.62 11.59
C GLY A 90 9.29 -7.97 12.11
N LYS A 91 7.98 -8.16 12.28
CA LYS A 91 7.35 -9.39 12.79
C LYS A 91 6.69 -10.25 11.70
N GLY A 92 6.96 -9.98 10.45
CA GLY A 92 6.39 -10.73 9.32
C GLY A 92 4.97 -10.31 8.88
N VAL A 93 4.30 -9.43 9.63
CA VAL A 93 2.93 -9.01 9.35
C VAL A 93 2.77 -8.40 7.96
N GLY A 94 3.73 -7.57 7.52
CA GLY A 94 3.73 -7.01 6.17
C GLY A 94 3.74 -8.08 5.07
N ALA A 95 4.54 -9.12 5.24
CA ALA A 95 4.59 -10.22 4.27
C ALA A 95 3.25 -10.97 4.19
N VAL A 96 2.57 -11.17 5.31
CA VAL A 96 1.24 -11.80 5.35
C VAL A 96 0.21 -10.95 4.62
N ILE A 97 0.18 -9.63 4.88
CA ILE A 97 -0.75 -8.70 4.21
C ILE A 97 -0.46 -8.64 2.69
N TYR A 98 0.81 -8.58 2.30
CA TYR A 98 1.19 -8.55 0.89
C TYR A 98 0.83 -9.86 0.17
N SER A 99 1.06 -11.01 0.79
CA SER A 99 0.68 -12.32 0.22
C SER A 99 -0.82 -12.42 -0.01
N GLU A 100 -1.64 -11.88 0.87
CA GLU A 100 -3.09 -11.82 0.67
C GLU A 100 -3.46 -10.89 -0.48
N LEU A 101 -2.82 -9.71 -0.57
CA LEU A 101 -3.01 -8.81 -1.71
C LEU A 101 -2.69 -9.53 -3.03
N GLU A 102 -1.54 -10.18 -3.10
CA GLU A 102 -1.11 -10.92 -4.30
C GLU A 102 -2.11 -12.04 -4.66
N ARG A 103 -2.61 -12.78 -3.67
CA ARG A 103 -3.62 -13.83 -3.89
C ARG A 103 -4.90 -13.24 -4.51
N GLN A 104 -5.43 -12.16 -3.91
CA GLN A 104 -6.65 -11.50 -4.40
C GLN A 104 -6.46 -10.90 -5.80
N LEU A 105 -5.31 -10.33 -6.08
CA LEU A 105 -5.00 -9.75 -7.40
C LEU A 105 -4.87 -10.84 -8.48
N LYS A 106 -4.29 -11.99 -8.16
CA LYS A 106 -4.25 -13.16 -9.06
C LYS A 106 -5.65 -13.64 -9.43
N GLU A 107 -6.55 -13.72 -8.46
CA GLU A 107 -7.95 -14.08 -8.70
C GLU A 107 -8.69 -13.08 -9.60
N LYS A 108 -8.26 -11.83 -9.60
CA LYS A 108 -8.79 -10.75 -10.46
C LYS A 108 -8.11 -10.66 -11.84
N GLY A 109 -7.21 -11.57 -12.15
CA GLY A 109 -6.52 -11.62 -13.44
C GLY A 109 -5.42 -10.59 -13.62
N VAL A 110 -4.91 -10.02 -12.53
CA VAL A 110 -3.75 -9.12 -12.58
C VAL A 110 -2.51 -9.90 -12.96
N LYS A 111 -1.77 -9.42 -13.94
CA LYS A 111 -0.53 -10.03 -14.42
C LYS A 111 0.73 -9.52 -13.72
N GLU A 112 0.69 -8.30 -13.20
CA GLU A 112 1.86 -7.62 -12.63
C GLU A 112 1.45 -6.64 -11.55
N ILE A 113 2.25 -6.53 -10.49
CA ILE A 113 2.15 -5.50 -9.47
C ILE A 113 3.33 -4.55 -9.64
N THR A 114 3.06 -3.25 -9.72
CA THR A 114 4.07 -2.19 -9.73
C THR A 114 3.93 -1.30 -8.50
N LEU A 115 5.02 -0.70 -8.06
CA LEU A 115 5.02 0.29 -6.99
C LEU A 115 6.25 1.20 -7.06
N ASN A 116 6.16 2.34 -6.41
CA ASN A 116 7.28 3.20 -6.09
C ASN A 116 7.59 3.11 -4.59
N THR A 117 8.85 2.97 -4.24
CA THR A 117 9.27 2.89 -2.84
C THR A 117 10.60 3.62 -2.63
N LEU A 118 10.94 3.91 -1.39
CA LEU A 118 12.24 4.45 -1.06
C LEU A 118 13.34 3.40 -1.25
N ARG A 119 14.53 3.85 -1.62
CA ARG A 119 15.73 3.00 -1.58
C ARG A 119 16.04 2.64 -0.13
N GLY A 120 16.39 1.39 0.12
CA GLY A 120 16.82 0.97 1.43
C GLY A 120 16.28 -0.39 1.85
N ARG A 121 16.90 -0.95 2.90
CA ARG A 121 16.61 -2.31 3.38
C ARG A 121 15.19 -2.48 3.89
N ALA A 122 14.65 -1.48 4.58
CA ALA A 122 13.33 -1.54 5.22
C ALA A 122 12.17 -1.27 4.24
N THR A 123 12.46 -0.77 3.06
CA THR A 123 11.51 -0.40 2.01
C THR A 123 11.71 -1.25 0.78
N GLU A 124 12.61 -0.89 -0.12
CA GLU A 124 12.95 -1.68 -1.30
C GLU A 124 13.30 -3.14 -0.94
N GLY A 125 14.16 -3.35 0.05
CA GLY A 125 14.57 -4.68 0.49
C GLY A 125 13.44 -5.54 1.04
N PHE A 126 12.36 -4.94 1.54
CA PHE A 126 11.15 -5.66 1.90
C PHE A 126 10.50 -6.29 0.66
N TYR A 127 10.32 -5.51 -0.40
CA TYR A 127 9.70 -5.99 -1.64
C TYR A 127 10.59 -6.98 -2.41
N GLU A 128 11.91 -6.79 -2.38
CA GLU A 128 12.87 -7.75 -2.96
C GLU A 128 12.73 -9.15 -2.34
N LYS A 129 12.55 -9.23 -1.03
CA LYS A 129 12.29 -10.49 -0.32
C LYS A 129 10.96 -11.15 -0.71
N LEU A 130 10.02 -10.38 -1.24
CA LEU A 130 8.74 -10.86 -1.75
C LEU A 130 8.79 -11.20 -3.25
N GLY A 131 9.97 -11.16 -3.86
CA GLY A 131 10.20 -11.53 -5.25
C GLY A 131 10.06 -10.38 -6.25
N MET A 132 9.92 -9.14 -5.79
CA MET A 132 9.93 -7.98 -6.69
C MET A 132 11.35 -7.59 -7.10
N THR A 133 11.48 -7.03 -8.29
CA THR A 133 12.75 -6.55 -8.84
C THR A 133 12.63 -5.10 -9.28
N ARG A 134 13.74 -4.36 -9.26
CA ARG A 134 13.78 -3.03 -9.84
C ARG A 134 13.49 -3.09 -11.34
N SER A 135 12.72 -2.11 -11.82
CA SER A 135 12.67 -1.85 -13.25
C SER A 135 13.96 -1.16 -13.69
N GLU A 136 14.58 -1.66 -14.74
CA GLU A 136 15.75 -1.03 -15.38
C GLU A 136 15.34 -0.07 -16.49
N SER A 137 14.10 -0.18 -16.98
CA SER A 137 13.59 0.61 -18.10
C SER A 137 12.72 1.80 -17.68
N ILE A 138 12.22 1.83 -16.44
CA ILE A 138 11.33 2.87 -15.94
C ILE A 138 12.05 3.77 -14.96
N VAL A 139 11.91 5.07 -15.14
CA VAL A 139 12.40 6.09 -14.22
C VAL A 139 11.24 6.93 -13.71
N VAL A 140 11.29 7.35 -12.47
CA VAL A 140 10.37 8.34 -11.90
C VAL A 140 10.99 9.73 -12.14
N MET A 141 10.22 10.61 -12.79
CA MET A 141 10.63 11.99 -13.05
C MET A 141 9.73 12.94 -12.28
N THR A 142 10.30 13.96 -11.66
CA THR A 142 9.59 14.97 -10.87
C THR A 142 10.01 16.38 -11.28
N LYS A 143 9.10 17.33 -11.16
CA LYS A 143 9.36 18.77 -11.32
C LYS A 143 8.57 19.53 -10.28
N LYS A 144 9.24 20.37 -9.51
CA LYS A 144 8.55 21.32 -8.61
C LYS A 144 7.98 22.46 -9.43
N ILE A 145 6.79 22.91 -9.08
CA ILE A 145 6.08 24.02 -9.71
C ILE A 145 5.98 25.17 -8.73
#